data_18abefeb48fc69ea768cc275485459ca
#
_entry.id   18abefeb48fc69ea768cc275485459ca
#
_cell.length_a   1.000
_cell.length_b   1.000
_cell.length_c   1.000
_cell.angle_alpha   90.00
_cell.angle_beta   90.00
_cell.angle_gamma   90.00
#
_symmetry.space_group_name_H-M   'P 1'
#
loop_
_entity.id
_entity.type
_entity.pdbx_description
1 polymer ?
#
loop_
_entity_poly.entity_id
_entity_poly.type
_entity_poly.pdbx_seq_one_letter_code
_entity_poly.pdbx_strand_id
1 'polypeptide(L)'
;MKVSLKPLLFLFSISLFLGSCGKNYTPEQRKYIEKVEKYRAEKDEYMKNDPGSPFNYKGKVHFKPLKYYDPDPSFVFKSRLYQYEKKDTIKILGTKGEERKIVKFGFVKFNFDKKDYKLNVYKGVSRDGEDYYSIWFTDKTSGKQTYGVGRYLDFDLNPDSSYIYTIDFNLAYNPYCAYSPEYSCAVPSKEDHINLAVEAGEKNFH
;
A
#
# COMPACT_ATOMS: atom_id res chain seq x y z
N MET A 1 -42.87 -13.72 68.78
CA MET A 1 -42.77 -13.88 67.36
C MET A 1 -41.80 -12.80 66.83
N LYS A 2 -40.59 -13.19 66.45
CA LYS A 2 -39.57 -12.25 65.84
C LYS A 2 -39.56 -12.49 64.34
N VAL A 3 -40.00 -11.48 63.59
CA VAL A 3 -39.97 -11.50 62.14
C VAL A 3 -38.56 -11.02 61.68
N SER A 4 -37.82 -11.93 61.05
CA SER A 4 -36.50 -11.63 60.49
C SER A 4 -36.69 -11.10 59.08
N LEU A 5 -36.37 -9.84 58.87
CA LEU A 5 -36.33 -9.19 57.55
C LEU A 5 -34.95 -9.41 56.92
N LYS A 6 -34.86 -10.23 55.85
CA LYS A 6 -33.67 -10.40 55.07
C LYS A 6 -33.55 -9.26 54.04
N PRO A 7 -32.40 -8.59 53.92
CA PRO A 7 -32.23 -7.58 52.87
C PRO A 7 -32.03 -8.25 51.51
N LEU A 8 -32.86 -7.84 50.56
CA LEU A 8 -32.77 -8.21 49.15
C LEU A 8 -31.67 -7.36 48.50
N LEU A 9 -30.51 -7.99 48.24
CA LEU A 9 -29.40 -7.33 47.53
C LEU A 9 -29.76 -7.24 46.05
N PHE A 10 -30.10 -6.02 45.60
CA PHE A 10 -30.28 -5.71 44.18
C PHE A 10 -28.88 -5.54 43.52
N LEU A 11 -28.42 -6.59 42.83
CA LEU A 11 -27.23 -6.50 41.96
C LEU A 11 -27.56 -5.65 40.74
N PHE A 12 -27.17 -4.40 40.78
CA PHE A 12 -27.21 -3.49 39.62
C PHE A 12 -26.08 -3.89 38.66
N SER A 13 -26.42 -4.68 37.64
CA SER A 13 -25.50 -5.02 36.54
C SER A 13 -25.25 -3.77 35.70
N ILE A 14 -24.12 -3.11 35.95
CA ILE A 14 -23.64 -2.03 35.08
C ILE A 14 -23.08 -2.70 33.83
N SER A 15 -23.89 -2.74 32.76
CA SER A 15 -23.42 -3.05 31.42
C SER A 15 -22.51 -1.92 30.94
N LEU A 16 -21.19 -2.09 31.05
CA LEU A 16 -20.25 -1.23 30.36
C LEU A 16 -20.44 -1.44 28.85
N PHE A 17 -21.18 -0.53 28.22
CA PHE A 17 -21.09 -0.33 26.78
C PHE A 17 -19.69 0.23 26.46
N LEU A 18 -18.76 -0.65 26.13
CA LEU A 18 -17.53 -0.27 25.45
C LEU A 18 -17.97 0.27 24.09
N GLY A 19 -18.15 1.57 24.00
CA GLY A 19 -18.32 2.28 22.75
C GLY A 19 -17.06 2.05 21.91
N SER A 20 -17.12 1.06 21.02
CA SER A 20 -16.15 0.89 19.96
C SER A 20 -16.21 2.16 19.09
N CYS A 21 -15.19 3.01 19.18
CA CYS A 21 -14.95 4.13 18.27
C CYS A 21 -14.57 3.60 16.89
N GLY A 22 -15.38 2.69 16.31
CA GLY A 22 -15.19 2.16 14.96
C GLY A 22 -15.73 3.17 13.94
N LYS A 23 -14.96 3.41 12.87
CA LYS A 23 -15.47 4.14 11.70
C LYS A 23 -16.74 3.44 11.19
N ASN A 24 -17.83 4.20 11.03
CA ASN A 24 -19.07 3.68 10.46
C ASN A 24 -18.92 3.56 8.95
N TYR A 25 -18.65 2.35 8.45
CA TYR A 25 -18.54 2.07 7.02
C TYR A 25 -19.90 1.68 6.41
N THR A 26 -20.16 2.13 5.17
CA THR A 26 -21.29 1.64 4.37
C THR A 26 -21.12 0.16 4.03
N PRO A 27 -22.19 -0.55 3.59
CA PRO A 27 -22.06 -1.93 3.12
C PRO A 27 -21.02 -2.10 2.00
N GLU A 28 -20.95 -1.15 1.06
CA GLU A 28 -20.00 -1.16 -0.06
C GLU A 28 -18.56 -0.99 0.44
N GLN A 29 -18.35 -0.09 1.42
CA GLN A 29 -17.04 0.11 2.04
C GLN A 29 -16.61 -1.13 2.84
N ARG A 30 -17.51 -1.81 3.55
CA ARG A 30 -17.18 -3.07 4.23
C ARG A 30 -16.75 -4.16 3.25
N LYS A 31 -17.51 -4.34 2.16
CA LYS A 31 -17.15 -5.29 1.10
C LYS A 31 -15.79 -4.97 0.46
N TYR A 32 -15.49 -3.69 0.29
CA TYR A 32 -14.17 -3.26 -0.18
C TYR A 32 -13.07 -3.62 0.83
N ILE A 33 -13.27 -3.34 2.12
CA ILE A 33 -12.32 -3.67 3.20
C ILE A 33 -12.05 -5.18 3.24
N GLU A 34 -13.09 -6.02 3.21
CA GLU A 34 -12.97 -7.49 3.15
C GLU A 34 -12.12 -7.93 1.93
N LYS A 35 -12.32 -7.29 0.77
CA LYS A 35 -11.52 -7.57 -0.43
C LYS A 35 -10.04 -7.24 -0.22
N VAL A 36 -9.73 -6.11 0.41
CA VAL A 36 -8.34 -5.71 0.71
C VAL A 36 -7.70 -6.67 1.71
N GLU A 37 -8.43 -7.05 2.75
CA GLU A 37 -7.94 -8.00 3.77
C GLU A 37 -7.66 -9.38 3.17
N LYS A 38 -8.56 -9.87 2.30
CA LYS A 38 -8.35 -11.11 1.56
C LYS A 38 -7.09 -11.04 0.68
N TYR A 39 -6.92 -9.96 -0.09
CA TYR A 39 -5.71 -9.75 -0.91
C TYR A 39 -4.42 -9.77 -0.05
N ARG A 40 -4.45 -9.16 1.14
CA ARG A 40 -3.30 -9.14 2.05
C ARG A 40 -2.98 -10.52 2.60
N ALA A 41 -4.01 -11.30 2.95
CA ALA A 41 -3.83 -12.68 3.40
C ALA A 41 -3.23 -13.57 2.29
N GLU A 42 -3.71 -13.43 1.06
CA GLU A 42 -3.16 -14.14 -0.11
C GLU A 42 -1.70 -13.71 -0.38
N LYS A 43 -1.38 -12.43 -0.23
CA LYS A 43 -0.02 -11.92 -0.34
C LYS A 43 0.90 -12.48 0.75
N ASP A 44 0.47 -12.51 2.00
CA ASP A 44 1.23 -13.10 3.11
C ASP A 44 1.52 -14.60 2.85
N GLU A 45 0.54 -15.33 2.34
CA GLU A 45 0.70 -16.74 1.99
C GLU A 45 1.71 -16.93 0.85
N TYR A 46 1.63 -16.11 -0.21
CA TYR A 46 2.63 -16.08 -1.27
C TYR A 46 4.03 -15.77 -0.72
N MET A 47 4.16 -14.69 0.07
CA MET A 47 5.44 -14.28 0.63
C MET A 47 6.07 -15.36 1.50
N LYS A 48 5.26 -16.10 2.25
CA LYS A 48 5.70 -17.18 3.14
C LYS A 48 6.15 -18.42 2.39
N ASN A 49 5.39 -18.84 1.37
CA ASN A 49 5.50 -20.20 0.82
C ASN A 49 6.05 -20.27 -0.60
N ASP A 50 5.89 -19.21 -1.42
CA ASP A 50 6.31 -19.27 -2.82
C ASP A 50 7.84 -19.27 -2.94
N PRO A 51 8.45 -20.19 -3.73
CA PRO A 51 9.89 -20.24 -3.93
C PRO A 51 10.49 -18.98 -4.55
N GLY A 52 9.71 -18.21 -5.32
CA GLY A 52 10.10 -16.93 -5.94
C GLY A 52 9.97 -15.73 -5.03
N SER A 53 9.37 -15.90 -3.85
CA SER A 53 9.22 -14.80 -2.90
C SER A 53 10.57 -14.29 -2.40
N PRO A 54 10.66 -13.03 -1.96
CA PRO A 54 11.90 -12.47 -1.42
C PRO A 54 12.38 -13.15 -0.14
N PHE A 55 11.53 -13.91 0.53
CA PHE A 55 11.88 -14.68 1.72
C PHE A 55 12.51 -16.03 1.41
N ASN A 56 12.15 -16.63 0.28
CA ASN A 56 12.55 -17.99 -0.08
C ASN A 56 13.58 -18.04 -1.20
N TYR A 57 13.60 -17.02 -2.07
CA TYR A 57 14.54 -16.92 -3.17
C TYR A 57 15.88 -16.41 -2.66
N LYS A 58 16.98 -17.05 -2.99
CA LYS A 58 18.34 -16.71 -2.55
C LYS A 58 18.45 -16.42 -1.04
N GLY A 59 19.24 -16.80 -0.27
CA GLY A 59 19.58 -16.37 1.08
C GLY A 59 18.56 -16.58 2.20
N LYS A 60 17.35 -17.05 1.95
CA LYS A 60 16.30 -17.40 2.93
C LYS A 60 16.20 -16.44 4.12
N VAL A 61 15.39 -15.42 4.01
CA VAL A 61 15.06 -14.53 5.12
C VAL A 61 13.90 -15.14 5.93
N HIS A 62 13.97 -15.06 7.25
CA HIS A 62 12.86 -15.53 8.08
C HIS A 62 11.59 -14.72 7.84
N PHE A 63 10.52 -15.39 7.39
CA PHE A 63 9.23 -14.76 7.18
C PHE A 63 8.59 -14.32 8.49
N LYS A 64 8.03 -13.12 8.49
CA LYS A 64 7.07 -12.61 9.48
C LYS A 64 5.89 -12.05 8.73
N PRO A 65 4.66 -12.11 9.27
CA PRO A 65 3.50 -11.46 8.64
C PRO A 65 3.77 -10.00 8.31
N LEU A 66 3.36 -9.58 7.12
CA LEU A 66 3.53 -8.21 6.69
C LEU A 66 2.64 -7.29 7.55
N LYS A 67 3.08 -6.06 7.73
CA LYS A 67 2.36 -5.07 8.53
C LYS A 67 1.68 -4.08 7.61
N TYR A 68 0.43 -3.75 7.90
CA TYR A 68 -0.37 -2.82 7.12
C TYR A 68 -1.02 -1.76 8.01
N TYR A 69 -1.41 -0.64 7.40
CA TYR A 69 -2.45 0.21 7.97
C TYR A 69 -3.81 -0.47 7.83
N ASP A 70 -4.77 -0.12 8.67
CA ASP A 70 -6.14 -0.56 8.46
C ASP A 70 -6.63 -0.11 7.07
N PRO A 71 -7.41 -0.94 6.36
CA PRO A 71 -7.95 -0.53 5.07
C PRO A 71 -8.82 0.71 5.19
N ASP A 72 -8.52 1.74 4.40
CA ASP A 72 -9.28 2.98 4.41
C ASP A 72 -9.73 3.35 2.98
N PRO A 73 -11.05 3.28 2.69
CA PRO A 73 -11.60 3.64 1.39
C PRO A 73 -11.32 5.09 0.96
N SER A 74 -10.98 6.00 1.89
CA SER A 74 -10.62 7.39 1.56
C SER A 74 -9.31 7.52 0.80
N PHE A 75 -8.48 6.47 0.79
CA PHE A 75 -7.25 6.38 0.01
C PHE A 75 -7.41 5.66 -1.34
N VAL A 76 -8.64 5.62 -1.87
CA VAL A 76 -8.96 5.08 -3.19
C VAL A 76 -9.38 6.22 -4.11
N PHE A 77 -8.68 6.42 -5.20
CA PHE A 77 -8.90 7.54 -6.13
C PHE A 77 -9.15 7.04 -7.54
N LYS A 78 -9.77 7.90 -8.34
CA LYS A 78 -9.99 7.69 -9.77
C LYS A 78 -9.20 8.71 -10.57
N SER A 79 -8.51 8.26 -11.61
CA SER A 79 -7.74 9.13 -12.49
C SER A 79 -7.73 8.61 -13.92
N ARG A 80 -7.59 9.52 -14.87
CA ARG A 80 -7.07 9.15 -16.19
C ARG A 80 -5.55 9.05 -16.14
N LEU A 81 -5.00 8.32 -17.10
CA LEU A 81 -3.56 8.37 -17.37
C LEU A 81 -3.31 9.54 -18.34
N TYR A 82 -2.45 10.46 -17.92
CA TYR A 82 -1.95 11.55 -18.73
C TYR A 82 -0.57 11.16 -19.26
N GLN A 83 -0.49 10.74 -20.52
CA GLN A 83 0.80 10.37 -21.11
C GLN A 83 1.62 11.61 -21.42
N TYR A 84 2.94 11.54 -21.22
CA TYR A 84 3.83 12.57 -21.69
C TYR A 84 3.96 12.51 -23.21
N GLU A 85 3.94 13.67 -23.89
CA GLU A 85 4.16 13.75 -25.34
C GLU A 85 5.51 13.15 -25.71
N LYS A 86 6.55 13.58 -25.01
CA LYS A 86 7.89 13.01 -25.08
C LYS A 86 8.11 12.06 -23.92
N LYS A 87 8.30 10.80 -24.25
CA LYS A 87 8.60 9.75 -23.26
C LYS A 87 10.11 9.68 -23.04
N ASP A 88 10.60 10.45 -22.08
CA ASP A 88 12.03 10.49 -21.78
C ASP A 88 12.47 9.20 -21.06
N THR A 89 13.58 8.63 -21.55
CA THR A 89 14.32 7.61 -20.81
C THR A 89 15.20 8.32 -19.79
N ILE A 90 14.91 8.10 -18.52
CA ILE A 90 15.67 8.67 -17.41
C ILE A 90 16.55 7.62 -16.74
N LYS A 91 17.59 8.06 -16.06
CA LYS A 91 18.39 7.22 -15.17
C LYS A 91 17.82 7.30 -13.76
N ILE A 92 17.65 6.16 -13.14
CA ILE A 92 17.29 6.01 -11.73
C ILE A 92 18.36 5.17 -11.04
N LEU A 93 18.45 5.27 -9.74
CA LEU A 93 19.31 4.40 -8.94
C LEU A 93 18.52 3.19 -8.41
N GLY A 94 19.20 2.07 -8.39
CA GLY A 94 18.78 0.96 -7.55
C GLY A 94 19.26 1.15 -6.11
N THR A 95 18.68 0.41 -5.16
CA THR A 95 19.05 0.49 -3.74
C THR A 95 20.48 0.02 -3.44
N LYS A 96 21.14 -0.64 -4.40
CA LYS A 96 22.58 -1.01 -4.33
C LYS A 96 23.47 -0.04 -5.11
N GLY A 97 22.93 1.09 -5.58
CA GLY A 97 23.68 2.16 -6.26
C GLY A 97 23.85 1.97 -7.77
N GLU A 98 23.36 0.89 -8.34
CA GLU A 98 23.43 0.68 -9.78
C GLU A 98 22.48 1.61 -10.54
N GLU A 99 22.91 2.09 -11.69
CA GLU A 99 22.07 2.87 -12.60
C GLU A 99 21.15 1.96 -13.42
N ARG A 100 19.91 2.38 -13.57
CA ARG A 100 18.89 1.74 -14.41
C ARG A 100 18.27 2.78 -15.33
N LYS A 101 17.94 2.35 -16.54
CA LYS A 101 17.18 3.15 -17.48
C LYS A 101 15.70 2.78 -17.35
N ILE A 102 14.86 3.78 -17.26
CA ILE A 102 13.39 3.64 -17.17
C ILE A 102 12.73 4.73 -18.00
N VAL A 103 11.58 4.43 -18.57
CA VAL A 103 10.82 5.44 -19.33
C VAL A 103 9.82 6.12 -18.41
N LYS A 104 9.88 7.43 -18.33
CA LYS A 104 8.84 8.25 -17.68
C LYS A 104 7.66 8.35 -18.63
N PHE A 105 6.67 7.46 -18.42
CA PHE A 105 5.61 7.20 -19.40
C PHE A 105 4.48 8.22 -19.35
N GLY A 106 4.05 8.56 -18.14
CA GLY A 106 2.92 9.46 -17.92
C GLY A 106 2.74 9.75 -16.43
N PHE A 107 1.55 10.18 -16.08
CA PHE A 107 1.19 10.43 -14.68
C PHE A 107 -0.31 10.27 -14.45
N VAL A 108 -0.68 10.03 -13.20
CA VAL A 108 -2.05 10.10 -12.70
C VAL A 108 -2.18 11.26 -11.73
N LYS A 109 -3.41 11.79 -11.55
CA LYS A 109 -3.73 12.87 -10.62
C LYS A 109 -4.81 12.43 -9.66
N PHE A 110 -4.76 12.91 -8.44
CA PHE A 110 -5.85 12.75 -7.48
C PHE A 110 -5.95 13.97 -6.57
N ASN A 111 -7.12 14.17 -5.99
CA ASN A 111 -7.34 15.21 -4.98
C ASN A 111 -7.58 14.55 -3.62
N PHE A 112 -6.90 15.04 -2.60
CA PHE A 112 -7.11 14.65 -1.22
C PHE A 112 -7.06 15.88 -0.32
N ASP A 113 -8.06 16.06 0.52
CA ASP A 113 -8.19 17.22 1.41
C ASP A 113 -7.98 18.55 0.68
N LYS A 114 -8.70 18.72 -0.46
CA LYS A 114 -8.69 19.91 -1.32
C LYS A 114 -7.32 20.26 -1.92
N LYS A 115 -6.37 19.32 -1.91
CA LYS A 115 -5.06 19.47 -2.53
C LYS A 115 -4.90 18.48 -3.67
N ASP A 116 -4.28 18.94 -4.75
CA ASP A 116 -3.99 18.12 -5.91
C ASP A 116 -2.63 17.47 -5.77
N TYR A 117 -2.58 16.21 -6.13
CA TYR A 117 -1.38 15.38 -6.14
C TYR A 117 -1.20 14.72 -7.50
N LYS A 118 0.03 14.42 -7.80
CA LYS A 118 0.46 13.76 -9.03
C LYS A 118 1.40 12.62 -8.69
N LEU A 119 1.25 11.49 -9.40
CA LEU A 119 2.15 10.34 -9.34
C LEU A 119 2.61 9.98 -10.74
N ASN A 120 3.91 9.87 -10.95
CA ASN A 120 4.46 9.42 -12.20
C ASN A 120 4.22 7.93 -12.42
N VAL A 121 3.93 7.56 -13.67
CA VAL A 121 3.83 6.18 -14.13
C VAL A 121 5.09 5.90 -14.94
N TYR A 122 5.82 4.88 -14.56
CA TYR A 122 7.04 4.45 -15.21
C TYR A 122 6.80 3.18 -16.00
N LYS A 123 7.46 3.08 -17.16
CA LYS A 123 7.51 1.89 -17.98
C LYS A 123 8.90 1.29 -17.92
N GLY A 124 8.99 0.05 -17.52
CA GLY A 124 10.20 -0.74 -17.52
C GLY A 124 10.07 -1.96 -18.41
N VAL A 125 11.16 -2.71 -18.50
CA VAL A 125 11.20 -4.03 -19.14
C VAL A 125 11.63 -5.03 -18.07
N SER A 126 10.86 -6.09 -17.90
CA SER A 126 11.16 -7.19 -16.99
C SER A 126 12.35 -8.03 -17.49
N ARG A 127 12.80 -8.98 -16.69
CA ARG A 127 13.88 -9.90 -17.09
C ARG A 127 13.49 -10.78 -18.29
N ASP A 128 12.20 -11.05 -18.41
CA ASP A 128 11.62 -11.90 -19.48
C ASP A 128 11.36 -11.09 -20.76
N GLY A 129 11.69 -9.79 -20.77
CA GLY A 129 11.50 -8.90 -21.91
C GLY A 129 10.13 -8.25 -21.99
N GLU A 130 9.25 -8.50 -21.03
CA GLU A 130 7.90 -7.95 -21.00
C GLU A 130 7.89 -6.52 -20.47
N ASP A 131 7.06 -5.68 -21.09
CA ASP A 131 6.80 -4.33 -20.60
C ASP A 131 6.01 -4.39 -19.29
N TYR A 132 6.44 -3.64 -18.29
CA TYR A 132 5.65 -3.43 -17.06
C TYR A 132 5.50 -1.94 -16.77
N TYR A 133 4.42 -1.60 -16.09
CA TYR A 133 4.17 -0.24 -15.63
C TYR A 133 4.02 -0.23 -14.11
N SER A 134 4.54 0.81 -13.49
CA SER A 134 4.50 0.92 -12.03
C SER A 134 4.53 2.39 -11.60
N ILE A 135 3.96 2.64 -10.44
CA ILE A 135 4.04 3.91 -9.72
C ILE A 135 4.95 3.68 -8.52
N TRP A 136 5.94 4.54 -8.35
CA TRP A 136 6.83 4.54 -7.19
C TRP A 136 6.71 5.88 -6.49
N PHE A 137 6.62 5.87 -5.18
CA PHE A 137 6.48 7.11 -4.44
C PHE A 137 7.09 7.05 -3.05
N THR A 138 7.49 8.21 -2.56
CA THR A 138 7.72 8.47 -1.14
C THR A 138 6.68 9.44 -0.64
N ASP A 139 6.41 9.43 0.65
CA ASP A 139 5.45 10.30 1.30
C ASP A 139 5.92 10.71 2.72
N LYS A 140 5.10 11.44 3.47
CA LYS A 140 5.45 11.87 4.84
C LYS A 140 5.63 10.72 5.84
N THR A 141 5.15 9.51 5.52
CA THR A 141 5.31 8.31 6.36
C THR A 141 6.62 7.57 6.08
N SER A 142 7.26 7.84 4.93
CA SER A 142 8.48 7.17 4.48
C SER A 142 9.65 7.40 5.43
N GLY A 143 10.32 6.33 5.82
CA GLY A 143 11.40 6.35 6.81
C GLY A 143 10.94 6.50 8.26
N LYS A 144 9.63 6.45 8.50
CA LYS A 144 8.99 6.46 9.82
C LYS A 144 8.14 5.22 10.00
N GLN A 145 6.88 5.29 9.57
CA GLN A 145 5.94 4.16 9.63
C GLN A 145 6.03 3.24 8.41
N THR A 146 6.50 3.74 7.27
CA THR A 146 6.66 2.98 6.03
C THR A 146 8.11 2.96 5.56
N TYR A 147 8.41 2.07 4.62
CA TYR A 147 9.77 1.84 4.14
C TYR A 147 10.41 3.11 3.58
N GLY A 148 11.63 3.40 4.02
CA GLY A 148 12.31 4.67 3.74
C GLY A 148 12.66 4.90 2.27
N VAL A 149 12.85 3.83 1.48
CA VAL A 149 13.09 3.95 0.04
C VAL A 149 11.81 4.30 -0.72
N GLY A 150 10.63 4.07 -0.12
CA GLY A 150 9.34 4.30 -0.75
C GLY A 150 8.55 3.03 -0.98
N ARG A 151 7.34 3.20 -1.51
CA ARG A 151 6.39 2.13 -1.82
C ARG A 151 5.98 2.17 -3.27
N TYR A 152 5.44 1.06 -3.75
CA TYR A 152 5.06 0.85 -5.12
C TYR A 152 3.57 0.57 -5.25
N LEU A 153 3.02 0.88 -6.41
CA LEU A 153 1.72 0.45 -6.89
C LEU A 153 1.91 -0.14 -8.28
N ASP A 154 1.35 -1.30 -8.53
CA ASP A 154 1.26 -1.85 -9.87
C ASP A 154 0.31 -1.00 -10.72
N PHE A 155 0.59 -0.94 -12.00
CA PHE A 155 -0.20 -0.16 -12.94
C PHE A 155 -0.40 -0.96 -14.23
N ASP A 156 -1.61 -1.52 -14.40
CA ASP A 156 -1.95 -2.28 -15.60
C ASP A 156 -2.43 -1.33 -16.70
N LEU A 157 -1.60 -1.16 -17.73
CA LEU A 157 -1.91 -0.25 -18.84
C LEU A 157 -3.12 -0.75 -19.62
N ASN A 158 -4.17 0.08 -19.70
CA ASN A 158 -5.31 -0.16 -20.57
C ASN A 158 -5.09 0.57 -21.92
N PRO A 159 -5.34 -0.09 -23.08
CA PRO A 159 -5.19 0.52 -24.39
C PRO A 159 -6.20 1.64 -24.67
N ASP A 160 -7.34 1.67 -23.99
CA ASP A 160 -8.31 2.75 -24.09
C ASP A 160 -7.81 4.01 -23.39
N SER A 161 -7.53 5.05 -24.14
CA SER A 161 -7.04 6.34 -23.62
C SER A 161 -8.05 7.06 -22.71
N SER A 162 -9.33 6.70 -22.79
CA SER A 162 -10.41 7.25 -21.95
C SER A 162 -10.59 6.48 -20.63
N TYR A 163 -9.88 5.36 -20.45
CA TYR A 163 -10.01 4.52 -19.29
C TYR A 163 -9.75 5.26 -17.98
N ILE A 164 -10.59 4.99 -16.98
CA ILE A 164 -10.47 5.57 -15.65
C ILE A 164 -9.83 4.52 -14.71
N TYR A 165 -8.58 4.79 -14.35
CA TYR A 165 -7.82 3.96 -13.43
C TYR A 165 -8.27 4.14 -11.99
N THR A 166 -8.17 3.08 -11.20
CA THR A 166 -8.29 3.13 -9.75
C THR A 166 -6.88 3.18 -9.16
N ILE A 167 -6.58 4.23 -8.44
CA ILE A 167 -5.34 4.38 -7.68
C ILE A 167 -5.68 4.07 -6.23
N ASP A 168 -5.29 2.89 -5.78
CA ASP A 168 -5.65 2.36 -4.46
C ASP A 168 -4.41 2.22 -3.58
N PHE A 169 -4.20 3.20 -2.71
CA PHE A 169 -3.05 3.17 -1.80
C PHE A 169 -3.14 2.08 -0.72
N ASN A 170 -4.31 1.48 -0.49
CA ASN A 170 -4.41 0.32 0.40
C ASN A 170 -3.69 -0.92 -0.14
N LEU A 171 -3.39 -0.91 -1.45
CA LEU A 171 -2.60 -1.94 -2.14
C LEU A 171 -1.13 -1.54 -2.29
N ALA A 172 -0.71 -0.35 -1.81
CA ALA A 172 0.69 0.05 -1.87
C ALA A 172 1.57 -0.91 -1.06
N TYR A 173 2.69 -1.31 -1.65
CA TYR A 173 3.56 -2.34 -1.10
C TYR A 173 5.02 -1.93 -1.07
N ASN A 174 5.79 -2.57 -0.19
CA ASN A 174 7.23 -2.41 -0.14
C ASN A 174 7.90 -3.20 -1.26
N PRO A 175 8.93 -2.64 -1.92
CA PRO A 175 9.75 -3.39 -2.86
C PRO A 175 10.52 -4.52 -2.15
N TYR A 176 10.91 -5.53 -2.88
CA TYR A 176 11.53 -6.74 -2.34
C TYR A 176 12.82 -6.49 -1.51
N CYS A 177 13.52 -5.40 -1.81
CA CYS A 177 14.69 -4.99 -1.02
C CYS A 177 14.36 -4.55 0.42
N ALA A 178 13.08 -4.31 0.73
CA ALA A 178 12.63 -4.07 2.10
C ALA A 178 12.64 -5.35 2.95
N TYR A 179 12.61 -6.51 2.32
CA TYR A 179 12.56 -7.80 3.01
C TYR A 179 13.88 -8.55 2.94
N SER A 180 14.58 -8.45 1.82
CA SER A 180 15.81 -9.23 1.57
C SER A 180 16.91 -8.38 0.92
N PRO A 181 18.14 -8.40 1.46
CA PRO A 181 19.29 -7.68 0.92
C PRO A 181 19.74 -8.19 -0.45
N GLU A 182 19.24 -9.36 -0.89
CA GLU A 182 19.55 -9.93 -2.19
C GLU A 182 18.97 -9.12 -3.36
N TYR A 183 17.95 -8.31 -3.08
CA TYR A 183 17.29 -7.51 -4.10
C TYR A 183 17.84 -6.09 -4.15
N SER A 184 17.85 -5.52 -5.34
CA SER A 184 17.99 -4.10 -5.58
C SER A 184 16.75 -3.59 -6.28
N CYS A 185 16.17 -2.52 -5.80
CA CYS A 185 14.90 -1.99 -6.24
C CYS A 185 15.06 -0.53 -6.68
N ALA A 186 14.16 -0.07 -7.55
CA ALA A 186 14.16 1.30 -8.01
C ALA A 186 13.96 2.28 -6.84
N VAL A 187 14.78 3.32 -6.79
CA VAL A 187 14.63 4.39 -5.80
C VAL A 187 13.81 5.50 -6.43
N PRO A 188 12.62 5.83 -5.88
CA PRO A 188 11.84 6.98 -6.34
C PRO A 188 12.66 8.27 -6.32
N SER A 189 12.49 9.10 -7.32
CA SER A 189 13.15 10.40 -7.41
C SER A 189 12.51 11.42 -6.46
N LYS A 190 13.11 12.59 -6.32
CA LYS A 190 12.51 13.69 -5.54
C LYS A 190 11.14 14.14 -6.09
N GLU A 191 10.93 13.98 -7.40
CA GLU A 191 9.65 14.31 -8.05
C GLU A 191 8.52 13.34 -7.68
N ASP A 192 8.87 12.15 -7.17
CA ASP A 192 7.94 11.12 -6.76
C ASP A 192 7.58 11.22 -5.27
N HIS A 193 8.02 12.30 -4.62
CA HIS A 193 7.60 12.59 -3.25
C HIS A 193 6.27 13.32 -3.24
N ILE A 194 5.27 12.74 -2.56
CA ILE A 194 3.99 13.40 -2.32
C ILE A 194 3.93 13.97 -0.90
N ASN A 195 3.59 15.25 -0.79
CA ASN A 195 3.53 15.96 0.50
C ASN A 195 2.22 15.61 1.27
N LEU A 196 1.92 14.32 1.39
CA LEU A 196 0.77 13.72 2.06
C LEU A 196 1.28 12.60 2.98
N ALA A 197 0.67 12.39 4.12
CA ALA A 197 0.86 11.17 4.90
C ALA A 197 -0.10 10.10 4.34
N VAL A 198 0.43 9.13 3.59
CA VAL A 198 -0.38 8.04 3.04
C VAL A 198 -0.44 6.92 4.08
N GLU A 199 -1.40 7.05 5.00
CA GLU A 199 -1.65 6.08 6.07
C GLU A 199 -2.52 4.91 5.56
N ALA A 200 -2.10 4.33 4.45
CA ALA A 200 -2.72 3.18 3.79
C ALA A 200 -1.63 2.25 3.22
N GLY A 201 -1.97 1.00 2.97
CA GLY A 201 -1.04 0.02 2.42
C GLY A 201 -0.03 -0.51 3.45
N GLU A 202 1.09 -0.99 2.97
CA GLU A 202 2.10 -1.70 3.75
C GLU A 202 2.97 -0.75 4.58
N LYS A 203 3.23 -1.14 5.82
CA LYS A 203 4.15 -0.49 6.77
C LYS A 203 5.56 -1.06 6.67
N ASN A 204 6.48 -0.51 7.47
CA ASN A 204 7.81 -1.09 7.64
C ASN A 204 7.73 -2.56 8.05
N PHE A 205 8.57 -3.37 7.40
CA PHE A 205 8.72 -4.77 7.75
C PHE A 205 9.56 -4.95 9.02
N HIS A 206 10.65 -4.19 9.15
CA HIS A 206 11.60 -4.22 10.28
C HIS A 206 11.20 -3.25 11.39
#